data_827cd426ffab3f527ea476f73f4df4bd
#
_entry.id   827cd426ffab3f527ea476f73f4df4bd
#
_cell.length_a   1.000
_cell.length_b   1.000
_cell.length_c   1.000
_cell.angle_alpha   90.00
_cell.angle_beta   90.00
_cell.angle_gamma   90.00
#
_symmetry.space_group_name_H-M   'P 1'
#
loop_
_entity.id
_entity.type
_entity.pdbx_description
1 polymer ?
#
loop_
_entity_poly.entity_id
_entity_poly.type
_entity_poly.pdbx_seq_one_letter_code
_entity_poly.pdbx_strand_id
1 'polypeptide(L)'
;VSEKAIVVGGGLAGLSAAARLAHNGYDVTLLEKAPKLGGRAITIPLKGFNFNFGAHAIYARDKSILRKFEHEIGLNVDWKDFSPSKAFYDMGSYTTPMPATLEGLYRTKVLDSQNKLRFAYEVFKTMSSINRGEEGIPIGEYLQKETPQVRDLLLTIASSNFFTNEPERIPSTLFFDYYRRLFATQRAVSYIGGGWQAIVQAFADIIEKNGGRIITKEKVSRIDLDGKEITAIYGKEERVYTADHYLFCIPPKECSQLFAETPLQKYFEEYVRYSPTSVVVYDVGLSERISSPFTYIYQKAQKVFITDISYYDTTCVPEGGQLMQAVAYLNEEEIAQNKADEKVAIIESIYDKHFPGWRDRLVAKRVSKKATVQEIKCIDDQRLMPVKFHSLANAYFAGDWCQGKGQLSELSFTSAYEATRRIMKHPVEEEQD
;
A
#
# COMPACT_ATOMS: atom_id res chain seq x y z
N VAL A 1 23.87 25.05 14.07
CA VAL A 1 22.55 25.40 13.48
C VAL A 1 22.03 24.13 12.85
N SER A 2 20.81 23.72 13.21
CA SER A 2 20.20 22.54 12.60
C SER A 2 19.87 22.84 11.13
N GLU A 3 20.10 21.86 10.24
CA GLU A 3 19.67 21.97 8.84
C GLU A 3 18.15 22.00 8.77
N LYS A 4 17.60 22.79 7.84
CA LYS A 4 16.17 22.96 7.65
C LYS A 4 15.67 22.00 6.56
N ALA A 5 14.55 21.36 6.82
CA ALA A 5 13.89 20.49 5.84
C ALA A 5 12.42 20.87 5.68
N ILE A 6 11.98 21.06 4.45
CA ILE A 6 10.57 21.24 4.13
C ILE A 6 10.06 19.97 3.45
N VAL A 7 8.96 19.43 3.99
CA VAL A 7 8.26 18.26 3.46
C VAL A 7 6.92 18.71 2.88
N VAL A 8 6.69 18.48 1.60
CA VAL A 8 5.47 18.86 0.89
C VAL A 8 4.59 17.63 0.69
N GLY A 9 3.44 17.61 1.35
CA GLY A 9 2.47 16.52 1.36
C GLY A 9 2.44 15.74 2.66
N GLY A 10 1.28 15.73 3.32
CA GLY A 10 1.03 15.10 4.63
C GLY A 10 0.44 13.68 4.54
N GLY A 11 0.75 12.92 3.46
CA GLY A 11 0.46 11.50 3.34
C GLY A 11 1.46 10.64 4.13
N LEU A 12 1.34 9.29 4.04
CA LEU A 12 2.22 8.38 4.79
C LEU A 12 3.71 8.60 4.53
N ALA A 13 4.09 8.87 3.27
CA ALA A 13 5.48 9.16 2.92
C ALA A 13 5.98 10.44 3.58
N GLY A 14 5.21 11.54 3.48
CA GLY A 14 5.62 12.81 4.08
C GLY A 14 5.66 12.77 5.59
N LEU A 15 4.67 12.16 6.23
CA LEU A 15 4.63 12.02 7.67
C LEU A 15 5.80 11.19 8.21
N SER A 16 6.07 10.03 7.62
CA SER A 16 7.19 9.17 8.05
C SER A 16 8.56 9.82 7.82
N ALA A 17 8.72 10.53 6.69
CA ALA A 17 9.93 11.28 6.40
C ALA A 17 10.14 12.45 7.38
N ALA A 18 9.09 13.26 7.59
CA ALA A 18 9.15 14.41 8.51
C ALA A 18 9.44 13.96 9.95
N ALA A 19 8.79 12.89 10.40
CA ALA A 19 9.05 12.32 11.72
C ALA A 19 10.50 11.86 11.89
N ARG A 20 11.04 11.17 10.88
CA ARG A 20 12.43 10.72 10.93
C ARG A 20 13.42 11.86 10.91
N LEU A 21 13.23 12.87 10.09
CA LEU A 21 14.09 14.05 10.03
C LEU A 21 14.02 14.85 11.33
N ALA A 22 12.83 15.12 11.87
CA ALA A 22 12.65 15.83 13.12
C ALA A 22 13.33 15.11 14.29
N HIS A 23 13.15 13.78 14.39
CA HIS A 23 13.81 12.96 15.41
C HIS A 23 15.35 13.04 15.32
N ASN A 24 15.89 13.18 14.11
CA ASN A 24 17.35 13.32 13.88
C ASN A 24 17.85 14.77 13.92
N GLY A 25 17.08 15.70 14.48
CA GLY A 25 17.51 17.05 14.81
C GLY A 25 17.41 18.08 13.67
N TYR A 26 16.70 17.78 12.58
CA TYR A 26 16.38 18.76 11.55
C TYR A 26 15.26 19.71 11.99
N ASP A 27 15.34 20.99 11.59
CA ASP A 27 14.20 21.94 11.72
C ASP A 27 13.19 21.64 10.59
N VAL A 28 12.18 20.83 10.91
CA VAL A 28 11.24 20.31 9.91
C VAL A 28 9.97 21.16 9.86
N THR A 29 9.54 21.50 8.64
CA THR A 29 8.20 22.02 8.38
C THR A 29 7.51 21.13 7.35
N LEU A 30 6.37 20.52 7.73
CA LEU A 30 5.51 19.75 6.84
C LEU A 30 4.34 20.60 6.37
N LEU A 31 4.16 20.71 5.05
CA LEU A 31 3.09 21.46 4.40
C LEU A 31 2.08 20.51 3.76
N GLU A 32 0.80 20.61 4.14
CA GLU A 32 -0.28 19.79 3.61
C GLU A 32 -1.42 20.67 3.07
N LYS A 33 -1.82 20.44 1.81
CA LYS A 33 -2.90 21.22 1.16
C LYS A 33 -4.28 20.97 1.76
N ALA A 34 -4.54 19.76 2.24
CA ALA A 34 -5.81 19.36 2.84
C ALA A 34 -5.94 19.84 4.29
N PRO A 35 -7.15 19.91 4.84
CA PRO A 35 -7.37 20.22 6.25
C PRO A 35 -6.99 19.08 7.20
N LYS A 36 -6.76 17.86 6.68
CA LYS A 36 -6.41 16.67 7.45
C LYS A 36 -5.18 15.99 6.86
N LEU A 37 -4.41 15.38 7.74
CA LEU A 37 -3.26 14.55 7.39
C LEU A 37 -3.70 13.15 6.92
N GLY A 38 -2.77 12.41 6.32
CA GLY A 38 -2.94 11.01 5.91
C GLY A 38 -3.02 10.81 4.40
N GLY A 39 -3.37 11.83 3.62
CA GLY A 39 -3.55 11.70 2.17
C GLY A 39 -4.61 10.64 1.83
N ARG A 40 -4.20 9.50 1.24
CA ARG A 40 -5.09 8.36 0.96
C ARG A 40 -5.29 7.42 2.16
N ALA A 41 -4.43 7.52 3.17
CA ALA A 41 -4.54 6.77 4.42
C ALA A 41 -5.49 7.48 5.39
N ILE A 42 -6.80 7.28 5.17
CA ILE A 42 -7.87 7.96 5.90
C ILE A 42 -8.72 6.94 6.61
N THR A 43 -9.07 7.22 7.87
CA THR A 43 -10.13 6.54 8.61
C THR A 43 -11.36 7.44 8.67
N ILE A 44 -12.53 6.93 8.29
CA ILE A 44 -13.80 7.67 8.26
C ILE A 44 -14.72 7.10 9.32
N PRO A 45 -15.02 7.86 10.39
CA PRO A 45 -16.03 7.47 11.35
C PRO A 45 -17.43 7.63 10.75
N LEU A 46 -18.24 6.58 10.82
CA LEU A 46 -19.63 6.59 10.37
C LEU A 46 -20.49 5.68 11.25
N LYS A 47 -21.47 6.25 11.95
CA LYS A 47 -22.44 5.50 12.81
C LYS A 47 -21.74 4.56 13.82
N GLY A 48 -20.63 5.00 14.42
CA GLY A 48 -19.86 4.23 15.39
C GLY A 48 -18.83 3.25 14.81
N PHE A 49 -18.76 3.11 13.48
CA PHE A 49 -17.74 2.33 12.78
C PHE A 49 -16.61 3.22 12.29
N ASN A 50 -15.40 2.70 12.26
CA ASN A 50 -14.21 3.36 11.71
C ASN A 50 -13.80 2.66 10.41
N PHE A 51 -14.18 3.23 9.27
CA PHE A 51 -13.86 2.70 7.95
C PHE A 51 -12.49 3.17 7.48
N ASN A 52 -11.55 2.25 7.28
CA ASN A 52 -10.26 2.57 6.67
C ASN A 52 -10.38 2.63 5.14
N PHE A 53 -9.83 3.67 4.53
CA PHE A 53 -9.90 3.86 3.09
C PHE A 53 -8.91 2.95 2.36
N GLY A 54 -9.40 2.21 1.35
CA GLY A 54 -8.58 1.35 0.50
C GLY A 54 -7.94 0.16 1.23
N ALA A 55 -6.89 -0.37 0.62
CA ALA A 55 -6.08 -1.43 1.22
C ALA A 55 -5.27 -0.89 2.39
N HIS A 56 -5.42 -1.49 3.56
CA HIS A 56 -4.75 -1.06 4.79
C HIS A 56 -3.99 -2.18 5.50
N ALA A 57 -3.72 -3.28 4.79
CA ALA A 57 -2.83 -4.32 5.25
C ALA A 57 -1.37 -3.90 5.09
N ILE A 58 -0.54 -4.29 6.06
CA ILE A 58 0.92 -4.18 6.02
C ILE A 58 1.49 -5.58 5.78
N TYR A 59 2.40 -5.70 4.84
CA TYR A 59 2.94 -6.99 4.42
C TYR A 59 4.32 -7.25 5.04
N ALA A 60 4.62 -8.56 5.25
CA ALA A 60 5.88 -9.03 5.81
C ALA A 60 6.28 -8.26 7.09
N ARG A 61 5.42 -8.24 8.11
CA ARG A 61 5.56 -7.43 9.34
C ARG A 61 6.99 -7.40 9.89
N ASP A 62 7.60 -8.58 10.06
CA ASP A 62 8.91 -8.69 10.72
C ASP A 62 10.04 -8.09 9.86
N LYS A 63 9.81 -7.92 8.56
CA LYS A 63 10.71 -7.31 7.58
C LYS A 63 10.20 -5.96 7.07
N SER A 64 9.12 -5.43 7.64
CA SER A 64 8.55 -4.13 7.27
C SER A 64 9.45 -3.00 7.75
N ILE A 65 9.56 -1.94 6.94
CA ILE A 65 10.27 -0.71 7.30
C ILE A 65 9.64 -0.03 8.54
N LEU A 66 8.36 -0.28 8.85
CA LEU A 66 7.76 0.22 10.08
C LEU A 66 8.47 -0.30 11.33
N ARG A 67 9.03 -1.52 11.30
CA ARG A 67 9.87 -2.04 12.39
C ARG A 67 11.15 -1.22 12.59
N LYS A 68 11.75 -0.72 11.49
CA LYS A 68 12.89 0.21 11.60
C LYS A 68 12.45 1.54 12.23
N PHE A 69 11.30 2.10 11.83
CA PHE A 69 10.76 3.31 12.46
C PHE A 69 10.43 3.11 13.95
N GLU A 70 9.93 1.92 14.35
CA GLU A 70 9.73 1.62 15.78
C GLU A 70 11.06 1.68 16.54
N HIS A 71 12.13 1.12 15.98
CA HIS A 71 13.46 1.11 16.60
C HIS A 71 14.15 2.47 16.58
N GLU A 72 14.14 3.15 15.43
CA GLU A 72 14.94 4.36 15.22
C GLU A 72 14.29 5.60 15.84
N ILE A 73 12.98 5.75 15.71
CA ILE A 73 12.29 6.99 16.12
C ILE A 73 11.21 6.79 17.18
N GLY A 74 11.11 5.59 17.74
CA GLY A 74 10.13 5.26 18.77
C GLY A 74 8.69 5.24 18.30
N LEU A 75 8.45 4.95 17.01
CA LEU A 75 7.11 4.75 16.48
C LEU A 75 6.42 3.62 17.26
N ASN A 76 5.19 3.83 17.71
CA ASN A 76 4.40 2.79 18.36
C ASN A 76 3.33 2.28 17.41
N VAL A 77 3.39 0.98 17.06
CA VAL A 77 2.43 0.34 16.16
C VAL A 77 1.72 -0.80 16.89
N ASP A 78 0.40 -0.68 17.03
CA ASP A 78 -0.44 -1.77 17.57
C ASP A 78 -0.70 -2.80 16.46
N TRP A 79 0.14 -3.82 16.39
CA TRP A 79 0.07 -4.84 15.37
C TRP A 79 -1.05 -5.85 15.59
N LYS A 80 -1.87 -6.06 14.57
CA LYS A 80 -2.95 -7.05 14.51
C LYS A 80 -2.63 -8.06 13.43
N ASP A 81 -2.20 -9.26 13.81
CA ASP A 81 -1.76 -10.26 12.84
C ASP A 81 -2.95 -10.99 12.18
N PHE A 82 -2.85 -11.12 10.87
CA PHE A 82 -3.80 -11.87 10.05
C PHE A 82 -3.75 -13.37 10.41
N SER A 83 -4.90 -14.03 10.35
CA SER A 83 -5.03 -15.48 10.63
C SER A 83 -5.07 -16.27 9.32
N PRO A 84 -3.95 -16.79 8.81
CA PRO A 84 -3.91 -17.49 7.52
C PRO A 84 -4.70 -18.81 7.54
N SER A 85 -4.91 -19.42 8.72
CA SER A 85 -5.74 -20.62 8.87
C SER A 85 -7.24 -20.35 8.63
N LYS A 86 -7.67 -19.09 8.70
CA LYS A 86 -9.05 -18.64 8.42
C LYS A 86 -9.20 -17.97 7.05
N ALA A 87 -8.22 -18.16 6.17
CA ALA A 87 -8.26 -17.66 4.79
C ALA A 87 -8.70 -18.76 3.82
N PHE A 88 -9.70 -18.46 2.99
CA PHE A 88 -10.32 -19.43 2.08
C PHE A 88 -10.44 -18.89 0.67
N TYR A 89 -10.43 -19.81 -0.30
CA TYR A 89 -10.86 -19.56 -1.68
C TYR A 89 -12.31 -19.96 -1.86
N ASP A 90 -13.09 -19.14 -2.54
CA ASP A 90 -14.37 -19.51 -3.15
C ASP A 90 -14.12 -19.87 -4.63
N MET A 91 -14.31 -21.15 -4.96
CA MET A 91 -14.13 -21.69 -6.29
C MET A 91 -15.44 -21.72 -7.11
N GLY A 92 -16.48 -21.04 -6.61
CA GLY A 92 -17.82 -21.06 -7.20
C GLY A 92 -18.70 -22.18 -6.63
N SER A 93 -18.35 -23.43 -6.91
CA SER A 93 -19.11 -24.62 -6.44
C SER A 93 -18.72 -25.11 -5.05
N TYR A 94 -17.54 -24.74 -4.55
CA TYR A 94 -17.05 -25.11 -3.21
C TYR A 94 -16.10 -24.07 -2.65
N THR A 95 -15.92 -24.09 -1.33
CA THR A 95 -14.86 -23.32 -0.65
C THR A 95 -13.75 -24.25 -0.19
N THR A 96 -12.52 -23.74 -0.11
CA THR A 96 -11.36 -24.51 0.32
C THR A 96 -10.34 -23.61 1.01
N PRO A 97 -9.61 -24.12 2.04
CA PRO A 97 -8.56 -23.34 2.68
C PRO A 97 -7.50 -22.88 1.70
N MET A 98 -6.96 -21.69 1.91
CA MET A 98 -5.77 -21.21 1.20
C MET A 98 -4.53 -22.01 1.65
N PRO A 99 -3.58 -22.30 0.75
CA PRO A 99 -2.33 -22.99 1.09
C PRO A 99 -1.31 -22.04 1.75
N ALA A 100 -1.78 -21.22 2.70
CA ALA A 100 -0.98 -20.25 3.43
C ALA A 100 -0.36 -20.80 4.72
N THR A 101 -0.72 -22.02 5.09
CA THR A 101 -0.15 -22.81 6.21
C THR A 101 0.07 -24.25 5.76
N LEU A 102 0.85 -25.03 6.52
CA LEU A 102 1.02 -26.47 6.24
C LEU A 102 -0.32 -27.20 6.27
N GLU A 103 -1.19 -26.93 7.25
CA GLU A 103 -2.54 -27.46 7.30
C GLU A 103 -3.38 -27.02 6.09
N GLY A 104 -3.33 -25.74 5.75
CA GLY A 104 -4.02 -25.18 4.58
C GLY A 104 -3.54 -25.85 3.28
N LEU A 105 -2.23 -26.04 3.10
CA LEU A 105 -1.65 -26.77 1.97
C LEU A 105 -2.11 -28.22 1.91
N TYR A 106 -2.16 -28.91 3.05
CA TYR A 106 -2.67 -30.29 3.11
C TYR A 106 -4.16 -30.36 2.72
N ARG A 107 -5.00 -29.48 3.27
CA ARG A 107 -6.47 -29.50 3.11
C ARG A 107 -6.98 -28.85 1.83
N THR A 108 -6.20 -27.98 1.20
CA THR A 108 -6.66 -27.28 -0.02
C THR A 108 -7.00 -28.26 -1.14
N LYS A 109 -8.04 -27.90 -1.90
CA LYS A 109 -8.49 -28.64 -3.09
C LYS A 109 -8.10 -27.97 -4.41
N VAL A 110 -7.37 -26.83 -4.33
CA VAL A 110 -6.90 -26.12 -5.55
C VAL A 110 -5.70 -26.80 -6.20
N LEU A 111 -5.02 -27.69 -5.46
CA LEU A 111 -3.87 -28.47 -5.92
C LEU A 111 -4.12 -29.96 -5.62
N ASP A 112 -3.80 -30.83 -6.57
CA ASP A 112 -3.66 -32.25 -6.29
C ASP A 112 -2.36 -32.55 -5.50
N SER A 113 -2.18 -33.82 -5.07
CA SER A 113 -1.07 -34.19 -4.20
C SER A 113 0.31 -33.91 -4.80
N GLN A 114 0.47 -34.12 -6.12
CA GLN A 114 1.74 -33.86 -6.82
C GLN A 114 2.02 -32.36 -6.90
N ASN A 115 1.00 -31.57 -7.23
CA ASN A 115 1.12 -30.13 -7.34
C ASN A 115 1.29 -29.43 -5.98
N LYS A 116 0.82 -30.02 -4.87
CA LYS A 116 1.14 -29.52 -3.51
C LYS A 116 2.64 -29.58 -3.23
N LEU A 117 3.30 -30.69 -3.57
CA LEU A 117 4.76 -30.83 -3.42
C LEU A 117 5.50 -29.84 -4.34
N ARG A 118 5.03 -29.70 -5.59
CA ARG A 118 5.61 -28.78 -6.54
C ARG A 118 5.47 -27.32 -6.08
N PHE A 119 4.31 -26.92 -5.60
CA PHE A 119 4.08 -25.59 -5.03
C PHE A 119 4.98 -25.32 -3.82
N ALA A 120 5.09 -26.28 -2.88
CA ALA A 120 6.00 -26.14 -1.74
C ALA A 120 7.46 -25.99 -2.18
N TYR A 121 7.88 -26.68 -3.24
CA TYR A 121 9.21 -26.54 -3.81
C TYR A 121 9.42 -25.16 -4.47
N GLU A 122 8.41 -24.60 -5.17
CA GLU A 122 8.48 -23.24 -5.72
C GLU A 122 8.59 -22.17 -4.62
N VAL A 123 7.83 -22.33 -3.52
CA VAL A 123 7.95 -21.47 -2.33
C VAL A 123 9.37 -21.55 -1.75
N PHE A 124 9.91 -22.77 -1.58
CA PHE A 124 11.27 -22.97 -1.10
C PHE A 124 12.32 -22.31 -2.01
N LYS A 125 12.23 -22.50 -3.33
CA LYS A 125 13.15 -21.86 -4.30
C LYS A 125 13.08 -20.32 -4.22
N THR A 126 11.89 -19.79 -4.01
CA THR A 126 11.69 -18.34 -3.86
C THR A 126 12.34 -17.82 -2.57
N MET A 127 12.12 -18.50 -1.45
CA MET A 127 12.72 -18.16 -0.15
C MET A 127 14.26 -18.24 -0.17
N SER A 128 14.82 -19.26 -0.84
CA SER A 128 16.27 -19.48 -0.95
C SER A 128 16.93 -18.66 -2.06
N SER A 129 16.26 -17.70 -2.65
CA SER A 129 16.77 -16.87 -3.75
C SER A 129 17.23 -17.66 -5.00
N ILE A 130 16.77 -18.90 -5.17
CA ILE A 130 16.98 -19.68 -6.39
C ILE A 130 16.12 -19.11 -7.52
N ASN A 131 14.84 -18.80 -7.24
CA ASN A 131 13.99 -18.06 -8.14
C ASN A 131 14.19 -16.56 -7.90
N ARG A 132 14.68 -15.85 -8.93
CA ARG A 132 14.92 -14.40 -8.89
C ARG A 132 14.13 -13.64 -9.95
N GLY A 133 13.49 -14.37 -10.89
CA GLY A 133 12.93 -13.78 -12.09
C GLY A 133 14.01 -13.43 -13.12
N GLU A 134 13.56 -12.87 -14.23
CA GLU A 134 14.41 -12.43 -15.33
C GLU A 134 13.99 -11.02 -15.75
N GLU A 135 14.97 -10.14 -15.98
CA GLU A 135 14.68 -8.77 -16.35
C GLU A 135 13.95 -8.70 -17.70
N GLY A 136 12.90 -7.88 -17.76
CA GLY A 136 12.05 -7.74 -18.96
C GLY A 136 11.07 -8.89 -19.18
N ILE A 137 11.08 -9.94 -18.36
CA ILE A 137 10.16 -11.08 -18.51
C ILE A 137 9.00 -10.94 -17.50
N PRO A 138 7.74 -10.90 -17.95
CA PRO A 138 6.59 -10.90 -17.06
C PRO A 138 6.40 -12.25 -16.38
N ILE A 139 5.79 -12.26 -15.19
CA ILE A 139 5.62 -13.49 -14.40
C ILE A 139 4.75 -14.53 -15.11
N GLY A 140 3.78 -14.11 -15.92
CA GLY A 140 2.94 -15.02 -16.69
C GLY A 140 3.72 -15.84 -17.73
N GLU A 141 4.76 -15.25 -18.34
CA GLU A 141 5.69 -15.93 -19.23
C GLU A 141 6.69 -16.79 -18.44
N TYR A 142 7.29 -16.24 -17.39
CA TYR A 142 8.23 -16.97 -16.54
C TYR A 142 7.64 -18.28 -15.98
N LEU A 143 6.36 -18.27 -15.61
CA LEU A 143 5.67 -19.43 -15.04
C LEU A 143 5.12 -20.41 -16.08
N GLN A 144 5.36 -20.22 -17.39
CA GLN A 144 4.90 -21.18 -18.42
C GLN A 144 5.52 -22.59 -18.26
N LYS A 145 6.70 -22.67 -17.63
CA LYS A 145 7.38 -23.94 -17.28
C LYS A 145 6.70 -24.71 -16.14
N GLU A 146 5.77 -24.06 -15.41
CA GLU A 146 5.06 -24.67 -14.30
C GLU A 146 3.81 -25.42 -14.75
N THR A 147 3.35 -26.34 -13.90
CA THR A 147 2.07 -27.00 -14.14
C THR A 147 0.92 -26.00 -14.11
N PRO A 148 -0.18 -26.23 -14.85
CA PRO A 148 -1.31 -25.30 -14.86
C PRO A 148 -1.86 -24.96 -13.48
N GLN A 149 -1.95 -25.93 -12.57
CA GLN A 149 -2.44 -25.69 -11.20
C GLN A 149 -1.52 -24.81 -10.39
N VAL A 150 -0.20 -25.04 -10.45
CA VAL A 150 0.79 -24.24 -9.70
C VAL A 150 0.87 -22.84 -10.28
N ARG A 151 0.92 -22.70 -11.60
CA ARG A 151 0.92 -21.41 -12.29
C ARG A 151 -0.31 -20.59 -11.92
N ASP A 152 -1.49 -21.18 -12.04
CA ASP A 152 -2.75 -20.52 -11.72
C ASP A 152 -2.84 -20.08 -10.25
N LEU A 153 -2.35 -20.90 -9.32
CA LEU A 153 -2.29 -20.51 -7.90
C LEU A 153 -1.32 -19.35 -7.65
N LEU A 154 -0.11 -19.38 -8.23
CA LEU A 154 0.86 -18.29 -8.06
C LEU A 154 0.34 -16.98 -8.66
N LEU A 155 -0.33 -17.02 -9.82
CA LEU A 155 -0.98 -15.84 -10.40
C LEU A 155 -2.17 -15.37 -9.55
N THR A 156 -2.92 -16.27 -8.93
CA THR A 156 -4.02 -15.92 -8.01
C THR A 156 -3.49 -15.20 -6.77
N ILE A 157 -2.38 -15.69 -6.19
CA ILE A 157 -1.70 -15.04 -5.08
C ILE A 157 -1.19 -13.66 -5.48
N ALA A 158 -0.57 -13.55 -6.67
CA ALA A 158 -0.12 -12.26 -7.21
C ALA A 158 -1.27 -11.28 -7.41
N SER A 159 -2.38 -11.73 -7.97
CA SER A 159 -3.59 -10.92 -8.16
C SER A 159 -4.05 -10.29 -6.84
N SER A 160 -4.08 -11.06 -5.75
CA SER A 160 -4.56 -10.59 -4.46
C SER A 160 -3.61 -9.61 -3.76
N ASN A 161 -2.29 -9.76 -3.92
CA ASN A 161 -1.31 -8.93 -3.24
C ASN A 161 -0.90 -7.67 -4.03
N PHE A 162 -0.98 -7.73 -5.37
CA PHE A 162 -0.72 -6.58 -6.24
C PHE A 162 -2.01 -5.83 -6.64
N PHE A 163 -3.15 -6.27 -6.16
CA PHE A 163 -4.46 -5.66 -6.41
C PHE A 163 -4.77 -5.50 -7.91
N THR A 164 -4.46 -6.53 -8.69
CA THR A 164 -4.62 -6.50 -10.14
C THR A 164 -5.41 -7.72 -10.66
N ASN A 165 -6.22 -7.51 -11.67
CA ASN A 165 -6.84 -8.58 -12.45
C ASN A 165 -6.00 -9.03 -13.65
N GLU A 166 -4.78 -8.46 -13.81
CA GLU A 166 -3.80 -8.77 -14.84
C GLU A 166 -2.46 -9.23 -14.22
N PRO A 167 -2.45 -10.24 -13.31
CA PRO A 167 -1.25 -10.61 -12.56
C PRO A 167 -0.12 -11.15 -13.45
N GLU A 168 -0.46 -11.69 -14.63
CA GLU A 168 0.50 -12.20 -15.63
C GLU A 168 1.46 -11.12 -16.15
N ARG A 169 1.08 -9.84 -16.09
CA ARG A 169 1.87 -8.69 -16.56
C ARG A 169 2.87 -8.15 -15.52
N ILE A 170 2.86 -8.66 -14.29
CA ILE A 170 3.80 -8.24 -13.25
C ILE A 170 5.22 -8.67 -13.66
N PRO A 171 6.24 -7.80 -13.58
CA PRO A 171 7.64 -8.20 -13.81
C PRO A 171 8.05 -9.36 -12.90
N SER A 172 8.68 -10.40 -13.46
CA SER A 172 9.02 -11.61 -12.69
C SER A 172 10.03 -11.31 -11.57
N THR A 173 10.96 -10.39 -11.79
CA THR A 173 11.91 -9.93 -10.76
C THR A 173 11.19 -9.31 -9.57
N LEU A 174 10.22 -8.42 -9.81
CA LEU A 174 9.40 -7.80 -8.77
C LEU A 174 8.58 -8.85 -8.01
N PHE A 175 7.98 -9.82 -8.72
CA PHE A 175 7.23 -10.91 -8.09
C PHE A 175 8.10 -11.69 -7.11
N PHE A 176 9.28 -12.16 -7.53
CA PHE A 176 10.13 -12.96 -6.67
C PHE A 176 10.75 -12.16 -5.51
N ASP A 177 11.13 -10.91 -5.71
CA ASP A 177 11.62 -10.03 -4.63
C ASP A 177 10.56 -9.79 -3.57
N TYR A 178 9.31 -9.56 -4.00
CA TYR A 178 8.19 -9.37 -3.09
C TYR A 178 7.90 -10.64 -2.29
N TYR A 179 7.77 -11.79 -2.97
CA TYR A 179 7.37 -13.04 -2.32
C TYR A 179 8.49 -13.69 -1.50
N ARG A 180 9.77 -13.42 -1.80
CA ARG A 180 10.88 -13.83 -0.94
C ARG A 180 10.71 -13.31 0.48
N ARG A 181 10.36 -12.04 0.63
CA ARG A 181 10.11 -11.44 1.94
C ARG A 181 8.83 -12.00 2.59
N LEU A 182 7.79 -12.16 1.80
CA LEU A 182 6.48 -12.57 2.28
C LEU A 182 6.46 -14.03 2.76
N PHE A 183 7.08 -14.93 2.01
CA PHE A 183 7.18 -16.36 2.38
C PHE A 183 8.16 -16.63 3.52
N ALA A 184 9.13 -15.74 3.73
CA ALA A 184 10.14 -15.89 4.78
C ALA A 184 9.66 -15.43 6.18
N THR A 185 8.41 -15.02 6.33
CA THR A 185 7.83 -14.58 7.61
C THR A 185 6.59 -15.38 7.97
N GLN A 186 6.39 -15.62 9.26
CA GLN A 186 5.12 -16.17 9.75
C GLN A 186 3.99 -15.13 9.81
N ARG A 187 4.34 -13.83 9.69
CA ARG A 187 3.42 -12.70 9.78
C ARG A 187 3.37 -11.98 8.43
N ALA A 188 2.94 -12.75 7.41
CA ALA A 188 2.91 -12.26 6.03
C ALA A 188 1.99 -11.06 5.83
N VAL A 189 0.88 -10.99 6.55
CA VAL A 189 -0.09 -9.92 6.51
C VAL A 189 -0.43 -9.49 7.93
N SER A 190 -0.47 -8.19 8.20
CA SER A 190 -0.89 -7.61 9.48
C SER A 190 -1.69 -6.34 9.24
N TYR A 191 -2.50 -5.95 10.22
CA TYR A 191 -3.20 -4.68 10.25
C TYR A 191 -2.66 -3.82 11.38
N ILE A 192 -3.01 -2.53 11.37
CA ILE A 192 -2.70 -1.59 12.44
C ILE A 192 -3.96 -1.35 13.26
N GLY A 193 -3.91 -1.61 14.57
CA GLY A 193 -4.99 -1.30 15.50
C GLY A 193 -5.31 0.19 15.49
N GLY A 194 -6.60 0.53 15.43
CA GLY A 194 -7.06 1.90 15.21
C GLY A 194 -6.94 2.38 13.76
N GLY A 195 -6.49 1.53 12.83
CA GLY A 195 -6.43 1.78 11.40
C GLY A 195 -5.46 2.89 11.00
N TRP A 196 -5.75 3.52 9.83
CA TRP A 196 -4.89 4.59 9.29
C TRP A 196 -4.74 5.79 10.21
N GLN A 197 -5.80 6.16 10.94
CA GLN A 197 -5.75 7.31 11.84
C GLN A 197 -4.68 7.12 12.94
N ALA A 198 -4.52 5.91 13.45
CA ALA A 198 -3.54 5.61 14.49
C ALA A 198 -2.10 5.84 14.03
N ILE A 199 -1.72 5.32 12.85
CA ILE A 199 -0.36 5.48 12.32
C ILE A 199 -0.08 6.93 11.88
N VAL A 200 -1.08 7.60 11.29
CA VAL A 200 -0.98 9.02 10.92
C VAL A 200 -0.73 9.88 12.15
N GLN A 201 -1.49 9.67 13.23
CA GLN A 201 -1.34 10.40 14.47
C GLN A 201 0.02 10.11 15.14
N ALA A 202 0.44 8.83 15.17
CA ALA A 202 1.72 8.46 15.76
C ALA A 202 2.92 9.16 15.09
N PHE A 203 2.92 9.28 13.76
CA PHE A 203 3.96 10.07 13.08
C PHE A 203 3.85 11.56 13.35
N ALA A 204 2.63 12.12 13.36
CA ALA A 204 2.43 13.54 13.69
C ALA A 204 2.94 13.89 15.09
N ASP A 205 2.63 13.05 16.09
CA ASP A 205 3.11 13.22 17.47
C ASP A 205 4.64 13.21 17.56
N ILE A 206 5.31 12.35 16.78
CA ILE A 206 6.78 12.32 16.71
C ILE A 206 7.33 13.62 16.12
N ILE A 207 6.72 14.14 15.04
CA ILE A 207 7.13 15.42 14.44
C ILE A 207 7.04 16.54 15.47
N GLU A 208 5.88 16.70 16.13
CA GLU A 208 5.62 17.78 17.08
C GLU A 208 6.49 17.64 18.34
N LYS A 209 6.62 16.42 18.87
CA LYS A 209 7.49 16.14 20.05
C LYS A 209 8.95 16.53 19.83
N ASN A 210 9.44 16.44 18.59
CA ASN A 210 10.80 16.81 18.22
C ASN A 210 10.93 18.25 17.67
N GLY A 211 9.90 19.11 17.87
CA GLY A 211 9.93 20.52 17.50
C GLY A 211 9.61 20.80 16.02
N GLY A 212 9.24 19.80 15.25
CA GLY A 212 8.78 20.00 13.89
C GLY A 212 7.40 20.66 13.82
N ARG A 213 7.12 21.34 12.71
CA ARG A 213 5.87 22.07 12.48
C ARG A 213 5.05 21.41 11.39
N ILE A 214 3.75 21.26 11.61
CA ILE A 214 2.78 20.76 10.64
C ILE A 214 1.82 21.91 10.30
N ILE A 215 1.75 22.26 9.01
CA ILE A 215 0.87 23.33 8.51
C ILE A 215 -0.08 22.71 7.49
N THR A 216 -1.35 22.58 7.88
CA THR A 216 -2.44 22.13 7.00
C THR A 216 -3.10 23.30 6.27
N LYS A 217 -3.89 23.01 5.21
CA LYS A 217 -4.51 24.00 4.30
C LYS A 217 -3.48 24.90 3.64
N GLU A 218 -2.26 24.40 3.49
CA GLU A 218 -1.12 25.08 2.90
C GLU A 218 -0.68 24.37 1.61
N LYS A 219 -1.18 24.84 0.47
CA LYS A 219 -0.85 24.28 -0.84
C LYS A 219 0.40 24.99 -1.39
N VAL A 220 1.45 24.22 -1.66
CA VAL A 220 2.60 24.73 -2.44
C VAL A 220 2.17 24.90 -3.89
N SER A 221 2.38 26.10 -4.42
CA SER A 221 1.90 26.53 -5.75
C SER A 221 3.03 26.83 -6.72
N ARG A 222 4.21 27.21 -6.24
CA ARG A 222 5.36 27.63 -7.06
C ARG A 222 6.67 27.31 -6.35
N ILE A 223 7.72 27.15 -7.16
CA ILE A 223 9.10 26.99 -6.70
C ILE A 223 9.99 28.00 -7.43
N ASP A 224 11.05 28.46 -6.79
CA ASP A 224 12.13 29.20 -7.40
C ASP A 224 13.38 28.30 -7.45
N LEU A 225 14.05 28.32 -8.60
CA LEU A 225 15.27 27.55 -8.86
C LEU A 225 16.41 28.50 -9.21
N ASP A 226 17.60 28.24 -8.65
CA ASP A 226 18.87 28.76 -9.11
C ASP A 226 19.77 27.60 -9.55
N GLY A 227 19.95 27.44 -10.84
CA GLY A 227 20.65 26.29 -11.40
C GLY A 227 20.00 24.93 -11.03
N LYS A 228 20.63 24.21 -10.14
CA LYS A 228 20.15 22.89 -9.64
C LYS A 228 19.55 22.94 -8.24
N GLU A 229 19.47 24.11 -7.63
CA GLU A 229 19.00 24.26 -6.25
C GLU A 229 17.64 24.96 -6.21
N ILE A 230 16.75 24.42 -5.39
CA ILE A 230 15.53 25.13 -5.02
C ILE A 230 15.93 26.14 -3.95
N THR A 231 15.66 27.41 -4.23
CA THR A 231 15.96 28.52 -3.33
C THR A 231 14.77 28.89 -2.46
N ALA A 232 13.56 28.72 -2.97
CA ALA A 232 12.33 28.95 -2.23
C ALA A 232 11.16 28.13 -2.79
N ILE A 233 10.16 27.87 -1.97
CA ILE A 233 8.83 27.42 -2.39
C ILE A 233 7.77 28.35 -1.84
N TYR A 234 6.66 28.46 -2.55
CA TYR A 234 5.58 29.39 -2.23
C TYR A 234 4.30 28.64 -1.90
N GLY A 235 3.75 28.96 -0.75
CA GLY A 235 2.48 28.44 -0.27
C GLY A 235 1.31 29.37 -0.57
N LYS A 236 0.27 29.22 0.22
CA LYS A 236 -0.92 30.07 0.14
C LYS A 236 -0.56 31.53 0.42
N GLU A 237 -1.21 32.47 -0.30
CA GLU A 237 -1.02 33.90 -0.14
C GLU A 237 0.46 34.35 -0.34
N GLU A 238 1.15 33.67 -1.27
CA GLU A 238 2.57 33.91 -1.60
C GLU A 238 3.51 33.79 -0.37
N ARG A 239 3.12 33.02 0.63
CA ARG A 239 3.98 32.76 1.79
C ARG A 239 5.23 31.98 1.36
N VAL A 240 6.39 32.56 1.66
CA VAL A 240 7.69 32.03 1.25
C VAL A 240 8.23 31.06 2.30
N TYR A 241 8.73 29.92 1.83
CA TYR A 241 9.42 28.93 2.65
C TYR A 241 10.79 28.61 2.05
N THR A 242 11.82 28.67 2.89
CA THR A 242 13.22 28.37 2.52
C THR A 242 13.80 27.29 3.43
N ALA A 243 14.57 26.36 2.84
CA ALA A 243 15.23 25.29 3.56
C ALA A 243 16.50 24.82 2.84
N ASP A 244 17.30 24.02 3.54
CA ASP A 244 18.48 23.35 2.97
C ASP A 244 18.05 22.13 2.13
N HIS A 245 16.92 21.49 2.50
CA HIS A 245 16.38 20.30 1.84
C HIS A 245 14.88 20.41 1.61
N TYR A 246 14.44 20.00 0.42
CA TYR A 246 13.02 19.93 0.02
C TYR A 246 12.65 18.49 -0.33
N LEU A 247 11.64 17.95 0.34
CA LEU A 247 11.14 16.60 0.08
C LEU A 247 9.69 16.66 -0.41
N PHE A 248 9.47 16.29 -1.67
CA PHE A 248 8.16 16.30 -2.30
C PHE A 248 7.50 14.93 -2.18
N CYS A 249 6.44 14.87 -1.37
CA CYS A 249 5.62 13.68 -1.14
C CYS A 249 4.23 13.85 -1.77
N ILE A 250 4.20 14.41 -2.98
CA ILE A 250 3.03 14.67 -3.80
C ILE A 250 3.12 13.87 -5.11
N PRO A 251 1.98 13.43 -5.70
CA PRO A 251 1.98 12.59 -6.90
C PRO A 251 2.70 13.20 -8.09
N PRO A 252 3.17 12.38 -9.06
CA PRO A 252 3.90 12.87 -10.24
C PRO A 252 3.16 13.96 -11.01
N LYS A 253 1.83 13.87 -11.11
CA LYS A 253 1.01 14.90 -11.75
C LYS A 253 1.13 16.26 -11.04
N GLU A 254 1.13 16.28 -9.72
CA GLU A 254 1.29 17.51 -8.94
C GLU A 254 2.75 18.02 -9.02
N CYS A 255 3.73 17.12 -9.03
CA CYS A 255 5.12 17.47 -9.31
C CYS A 255 5.28 18.09 -10.69
N SER A 256 4.72 17.50 -11.74
CA SER A 256 4.76 18.05 -13.11
C SER A 256 4.17 19.45 -13.19
N GLN A 257 3.07 19.71 -12.48
CA GLN A 257 2.47 21.04 -12.40
C GLN A 257 3.34 22.04 -11.64
N LEU A 258 3.93 21.64 -10.53
CA LEU A 258 4.79 22.49 -9.69
C LEU A 258 6.09 22.87 -10.40
N PHE A 259 6.62 21.98 -11.24
CA PHE A 259 7.83 22.18 -12.04
C PHE A 259 7.55 22.62 -13.49
N ALA A 260 6.31 23.06 -13.81
CA ALA A 260 5.86 23.30 -15.18
C ALA A 260 6.69 24.32 -15.96
N GLU A 261 7.20 25.36 -15.30
CA GLU A 261 8.00 26.42 -15.93
C GLU A 261 9.51 26.15 -15.85
N THR A 262 9.91 24.91 -15.55
CA THR A 262 11.30 24.51 -15.42
C THR A 262 11.70 23.46 -16.45
N PRO A 263 13.00 23.33 -16.80
CA PRO A 263 13.48 22.25 -17.66
C PRO A 263 13.26 20.84 -17.09
N LEU A 264 12.81 20.75 -15.83
CA LEU A 264 12.62 19.49 -15.11
C LEU A 264 11.24 18.89 -15.32
N GLN A 265 10.27 19.65 -15.81
CA GLN A 265 8.90 19.18 -16.08
C GLN A 265 8.89 17.85 -16.86
N LYS A 266 9.73 17.75 -17.90
CA LYS A 266 9.83 16.55 -18.75
C LYS A 266 10.14 15.27 -17.97
N TYR A 267 10.83 15.36 -16.82
CA TYR A 267 11.16 14.20 -16.00
C TYR A 267 9.93 13.61 -15.29
N PHE A 268 8.91 14.45 -15.05
CA PHE A 268 7.67 14.00 -14.41
C PHE A 268 6.62 13.53 -15.43
N GLU A 269 6.66 14.02 -16.67
CA GLU A 269 5.68 13.70 -17.71
C GLU A 269 5.60 12.22 -18.04
N GLU A 270 6.73 11.49 -17.96
CA GLU A 270 6.76 10.05 -18.14
C GLU A 270 5.86 9.36 -17.10
N TYR A 271 6.02 9.73 -15.83
CA TYR A 271 5.29 9.10 -14.72
C TYR A 271 3.81 9.49 -14.66
N VAL A 272 3.46 10.67 -15.18
CA VAL A 272 2.06 11.13 -15.30
C VAL A 272 1.25 10.25 -16.26
N ARG A 273 1.89 9.60 -17.21
CA ARG A 273 1.25 8.71 -18.21
C ARG A 273 0.95 7.33 -17.64
N TYR A 274 1.58 6.95 -16.54
CA TYR A 274 1.40 5.62 -15.96
C TYR A 274 0.05 5.50 -15.26
N SER A 275 -0.50 4.29 -15.34
CA SER A 275 -1.80 3.99 -14.78
C SER A 275 -1.71 3.65 -13.29
N PRO A 276 -2.66 4.12 -12.48
CA PRO A 276 -2.74 3.73 -11.08
C PRO A 276 -3.33 2.34 -10.90
N THR A 277 -3.03 1.72 -9.77
CA THR A 277 -3.77 0.56 -9.28
C THR A 277 -5.09 1.04 -8.70
N SER A 278 -6.19 0.69 -9.35
CA SER A 278 -7.54 1.12 -8.99
C SER A 278 -8.42 -0.05 -8.57
N VAL A 279 -9.27 0.18 -7.58
CA VAL A 279 -10.18 -0.83 -7.02
C VAL A 279 -11.55 -0.26 -6.73
N VAL A 280 -12.56 -1.14 -6.68
CA VAL A 280 -13.83 -0.89 -6.01
C VAL A 280 -13.67 -1.37 -4.57
N VAL A 281 -14.03 -0.53 -3.61
CA VAL A 281 -14.07 -0.89 -2.18
C VAL A 281 -15.52 -0.82 -1.70
N TYR A 282 -15.97 -1.85 -1.03
CA TYR A 282 -17.32 -1.96 -0.49
C TYR A 282 -17.25 -2.43 0.96
N ASP A 283 -17.52 -1.53 1.87
CA ASP A 283 -17.46 -1.78 3.30
C ASP A 283 -18.85 -1.84 3.90
N VAL A 284 -19.09 -2.78 4.81
CA VAL A 284 -20.33 -2.91 5.57
C VAL A 284 -20.04 -2.99 7.07
N GLY A 285 -20.74 -2.13 7.82
CA GLY A 285 -20.82 -2.19 9.28
C GLY A 285 -22.16 -2.79 9.70
N LEU A 286 -22.10 -3.90 10.44
CA LEU A 286 -23.27 -4.65 10.88
C LEU A 286 -23.48 -4.48 12.38
N SER A 287 -24.75 -4.48 12.82
CA SER A 287 -25.13 -4.36 14.24
C SER A 287 -24.68 -5.52 15.09
N GLU A 288 -24.50 -6.70 14.49
CA GLU A 288 -24.06 -7.91 15.15
C GLU A 288 -23.26 -8.81 14.20
N ARG A 289 -22.43 -9.70 14.77
CA ARG A 289 -21.57 -10.59 13.98
C ARG A 289 -22.35 -11.71 13.33
N ILE A 290 -22.00 -11.98 12.07
CA ILE A 290 -22.42 -13.18 11.36
C ILE A 290 -21.32 -14.22 11.54
N SER A 291 -21.70 -15.38 12.07
CA SER A 291 -20.74 -16.49 12.23
C SER A 291 -20.28 -17.00 10.87
N SER A 292 -18.97 -17.11 10.71
CA SER A 292 -18.33 -17.61 9.49
C SER A 292 -17.11 -18.46 9.84
N PRO A 293 -16.82 -19.53 9.10
CA PRO A 293 -15.61 -20.34 9.29
C PRO A 293 -14.33 -19.62 8.84
N PHE A 294 -14.47 -18.52 8.10
CA PHE A 294 -13.36 -17.73 7.58
C PHE A 294 -13.49 -16.25 7.96
N THR A 295 -12.36 -15.59 8.07
CA THR A 295 -12.24 -14.14 8.24
C THR A 295 -11.79 -13.45 6.96
N TYR A 296 -11.31 -14.23 5.99
CA TYR A 296 -10.92 -13.80 4.66
C TYR A 296 -11.41 -14.83 3.64
N ILE A 297 -12.10 -14.36 2.62
CA ILE A 297 -12.52 -15.20 1.48
C ILE A 297 -12.20 -14.50 0.16
N TYR A 298 -11.56 -15.22 -0.76
CA TYR A 298 -11.23 -14.75 -2.11
C TYR A 298 -12.06 -15.53 -3.13
N GLN A 299 -12.96 -14.83 -3.80
CA GLN A 299 -13.72 -15.38 -4.92
C GLN A 299 -12.85 -15.35 -6.18
N LYS A 300 -12.38 -16.53 -6.60
CA LYS A 300 -11.30 -16.67 -7.57
C LYS A 300 -11.69 -16.19 -8.98
N ALA A 301 -12.87 -16.56 -9.49
CA ALA A 301 -13.30 -16.22 -10.84
C ALA A 301 -13.53 -14.71 -11.01
N GLN A 302 -14.03 -14.04 -9.99
CA GLN A 302 -14.33 -12.60 -9.99
C GLN A 302 -13.16 -11.75 -9.50
N LYS A 303 -12.12 -12.38 -8.90
CA LYS A 303 -10.98 -11.70 -8.30
C LYS A 303 -11.42 -10.65 -7.27
N VAL A 304 -12.31 -11.06 -6.37
CA VAL A 304 -12.87 -10.25 -5.29
C VAL A 304 -12.55 -10.90 -3.96
N PHE A 305 -12.11 -10.14 -2.97
CA PHE A 305 -12.00 -10.66 -1.62
C PHE A 305 -12.87 -9.88 -0.63
N ILE A 306 -13.25 -10.56 0.44
CA ILE A 306 -13.90 -9.98 1.61
C ILE A 306 -13.07 -10.33 2.84
N THR A 307 -12.82 -9.34 3.69
CA THR A 307 -12.13 -9.49 4.97
C THR A 307 -13.02 -9.01 6.12
N ASP A 308 -13.15 -9.79 7.18
CA ASP A 308 -13.71 -9.34 8.46
C ASP A 308 -12.61 -8.57 9.22
N ILE A 309 -12.60 -7.26 9.06
CA ILE A 309 -11.61 -6.37 9.68
C ILE A 309 -11.76 -6.37 11.20
N SER A 310 -13.02 -6.37 11.68
CA SER A 310 -13.32 -6.34 13.12
C SER A 310 -12.92 -7.61 13.88
N TYR A 311 -12.62 -8.69 13.15
CA TYR A 311 -12.02 -9.87 13.76
C TYR A 311 -10.61 -9.59 14.28
N TYR A 312 -9.86 -8.75 13.59
CA TYR A 312 -8.48 -8.38 13.91
C TYR A 312 -8.42 -7.14 14.80
N ASP A 313 -9.24 -6.14 14.50
CA ASP A 313 -9.29 -4.86 15.22
C ASP A 313 -10.73 -4.56 15.69
N THR A 314 -11.02 -4.89 16.95
CA THR A 314 -12.32 -4.62 17.56
C THR A 314 -12.57 -3.14 17.83
N THR A 315 -11.55 -2.29 17.77
CA THR A 315 -11.69 -0.82 17.98
C THR A 315 -12.37 -0.11 16.81
N CYS A 316 -12.50 -0.80 15.68
CA CYS A 316 -13.15 -0.21 14.49
C CYS A 316 -14.68 -0.36 14.47
N VAL A 317 -15.28 -1.01 15.47
CA VAL A 317 -16.71 -1.29 15.54
C VAL A 317 -17.31 -0.98 16.91
N PRO A 318 -18.63 -0.69 17.00
CA PRO A 318 -19.35 -0.74 18.28
C PRO A 318 -19.30 -2.14 18.90
N GLU A 319 -19.54 -2.23 20.21
CA GLU A 319 -19.61 -3.51 20.93
C GLU A 319 -20.60 -4.47 20.24
N GLY A 320 -20.13 -5.69 19.96
CA GLY A 320 -20.92 -6.72 19.26
C GLY A 320 -21.02 -6.54 17.73
N GLY A 321 -20.61 -5.40 17.21
CA GLY A 321 -20.65 -5.11 15.77
C GLY A 321 -19.65 -5.90 14.92
N GLN A 322 -19.83 -5.84 13.60
CA GLN A 322 -18.90 -6.41 12.61
C GLN A 322 -18.64 -5.42 11.49
N LEU A 323 -17.36 -5.29 11.11
CA LEU A 323 -16.92 -4.52 9.95
C LEU A 323 -16.28 -5.45 8.93
N MET A 324 -16.88 -5.55 7.75
CA MET A 324 -16.32 -6.30 6.63
C MET A 324 -15.97 -5.36 5.48
N GLN A 325 -14.81 -5.59 4.87
CA GLN A 325 -14.36 -4.87 3.69
C GLN A 325 -14.25 -5.83 2.51
N ALA A 326 -14.89 -5.48 1.40
CA ALA A 326 -14.72 -6.15 0.11
C ALA A 326 -13.93 -5.27 -0.86
N VAL A 327 -13.09 -5.92 -1.66
CA VAL A 327 -12.30 -5.25 -2.69
C VAL A 327 -12.40 -6.02 -4.00
N ALA A 328 -12.68 -5.32 -5.10
CA ALA A 328 -12.63 -5.81 -6.47
C ALA A 328 -11.67 -4.96 -7.29
N TYR A 329 -10.82 -5.58 -8.11
CA TYR A 329 -9.83 -4.87 -8.91
C TYR A 329 -10.43 -4.31 -10.18
N LEU A 330 -9.88 -3.18 -10.64
CA LEU A 330 -10.25 -2.53 -11.89
C LEU A 330 -9.00 -2.40 -12.79
N ASN A 331 -9.11 -2.87 -14.03
CA ASN A 331 -8.14 -2.53 -15.07
C ASN A 331 -8.60 -1.29 -15.86
N GLU A 332 -7.77 -0.82 -16.77
CA GLU A 332 -8.05 0.38 -17.56
C GLU A 332 -9.29 0.23 -18.44
N GLU A 333 -9.49 -0.95 -19.04
CA GLU A 333 -10.65 -1.24 -19.87
C GLU A 333 -11.94 -1.19 -19.05
N GLU A 334 -11.96 -1.81 -17.87
CA GLU A 334 -13.11 -1.80 -16.98
C GLU A 334 -13.43 -0.39 -16.45
N ILE A 335 -12.38 0.45 -16.23
CA ILE A 335 -12.55 1.86 -15.88
C ILE A 335 -13.16 2.63 -17.05
N ALA A 336 -12.65 2.43 -18.27
CA ALA A 336 -13.14 3.10 -19.47
C ALA A 336 -14.60 2.70 -19.79
N GLN A 337 -14.96 1.43 -19.55
CA GLN A 337 -16.31 0.90 -19.71
C GLN A 337 -17.24 1.19 -18.52
N ASN A 338 -16.76 1.91 -17.49
CA ASN A 338 -17.50 2.26 -16.27
C ASN A 338 -18.09 1.05 -15.52
N LYS A 339 -17.33 -0.05 -15.41
CA LYS A 339 -17.78 -1.32 -14.83
C LYS A 339 -17.84 -1.37 -13.30
N ALA A 340 -17.67 -0.25 -12.64
CA ALA A 340 -17.67 -0.19 -11.17
C ALA A 340 -18.99 -0.67 -10.55
N ASP A 341 -20.14 -0.35 -11.14
CA ASP A 341 -21.45 -0.79 -10.65
C ASP A 341 -21.65 -2.31 -10.83
N GLU A 342 -21.13 -2.89 -11.90
CA GLU A 342 -21.08 -4.34 -12.10
C GLU A 342 -20.27 -5.02 -11.00
N LYS A 343 -19.09 -4.47 -10.65
CA LYS A 343 -18.26 -4.97 -9.54
C LYS A 343 -18.99 -4.86 -8.20
N VAL A 344 -19.72 -3.78 -7.96
CA VAL A 344 -20.55 -3.63 -6.76
C VAL A 344 -21.60 -4.75 -6.67
N ALA A 345 -22.31 -5.04 -7.74
CA ALA A 345 -23.30 -6.12 -7.78
C ALA A 345 -22.67 -7.49 -7.54
N ILE A 346 -21.49 -7.75 -8.11
CA ILE A 346 -20.70 -8.97 -7.85
C ILE A 346 -20.35 -9.08 -6.36
N ILE A 347 -19.83 -8.01 -5.76
CA ILE A 347 -19.50 -7.99 -4.33
C ILE A 347 -20.74 -8.31 -3.48
N GLU A 348 -21.87 -7.69 -3.76
CA GLU A 348 -23.12 -7.94 -3.02
C GLU A 348 -23.56 -9.40 -3.15
N SER A 349 -23.43 -10.01 -4.33
CA SER A 349 -23.74 -11.44 -4.52
C SER A 349 -22.84 -12.36 -3.69
N ILE A 350 -21.57 -11.98 -3.49
CA ILE A 350 -20.61 -12.73 -2.65
C ILE A 350 -20.98 -12.56 -1.18
N TYR A 351 -21.40 -11.36 -0.75
CA TYR A 351 -21.93 -11.14 0.60
C TYR A 351 -23.20 -11.99 0.83
N ASP A 352 -24.15 -11.99 -0.10
CA ASP A 352 -25.39 -12.77 0.02
C ASP A 352 -25.11 -14.26 0.13
N LYS A 353 -24.09 -14.78 -0.59
CA LYS A 353 -23.68 -16.18 -0.54
C LYS A 353 -23.02 -16.57 0.79
N HIS A 354 -22.09 -15.76 1.28
CA HIS A 354 -21.21 -16.15 2.39
C HIS A 354 -21.60 -15.57 3.75
N PHE A 355 -22.43 -14.53 3.76
CA PHE A 355 -22.85 -13.83 4.97
C PHE A 355 -24.39 -13.62 4.97
N PRO A 356 -25.18 -14.70 4.96
CA PRO A 356 -26.62 -14.59 4.87
C PRO A 356 -27.20 -13.75 6.02
N GLY A 357 -28.16 -12.88 5.70
CA GLY A 357 -28.77 -11.94 6.65
C GLY A 357 -27.95 -10.68 6.92
N TRP A 358 -26.86 -10.40 6.16
CA TRP A 358 -26.06 -9.20 6.34
C TRP A 358 -26.87 -7.93 6.06
N ARG A 359 -27.85 -7.98 5.13
CA ARG A 359 -28.67 -6.82 4.79
C ARG A 359 -29.59 -6.40 5.95
N ASP A 360 -30.10 -7.36 6.72
CA ASP A 360 -30.97 -7.12 7.88
C ASP A 360 -30.21 -6.52 9.07
N ARG A 361 -28.87 -6.76 9.13
CA ARG A 361 -27.98 -6.25 10.16
C ARG A 361 -27.22 -4.99 9.76
N LEU A 362 -27.44 -4.48 8.56
CA LEU A 362 -26.71 -3.36 7.99
C LEU A 362 -27.01 -2.05 8.74
N VAL A 363 -25.99 -1.47 9.37
CA VAL A 363 -26.05 -0.16 10.05
C VAL A 363 -25.38 0.92 9.21
N ALA A 364 -24.21 0.61 8.66
CA ALA A 364 -23.43 1.57 7.89
C ALA A 364 -22.84 0.88 6.64
N LYS A 365 -22.80 1.62 5.53
CA LYS A 365 -22.22 1.16 4.27
C LYS A 365 -21.40 2.28 3.65
N ARG A 366 -20.23 1.92 3.11
CA ARG A 366 -19.41 2.82 2.30
C ARG A 366 -19.00 2.13 1.01
N VAL A 367 -19.21 2.82 -0.11
CA VAL A 367 -18.80 2.32 -1.43
C VAL A 367 -17.91 3.36 -2.10
N SER A 368 -16.72 2.92 -2.52
CA SER A 368 -15.81 3.69 -3.36
C SER A 368 -15.70 2.98 -4.71
N LYS A 369 -16.35 3.53 -5.73
CA LYS A 369 -16.43 2.92 -7.07
C LYS A 369 -15.09 2.96 -7.82
N LYS A 370 -14.17 3.84 -7.40
CA LYS A 370 -12.81 3.93 -7.92
C LYS A 370 -11.91 4.51 -6.84
N ALA A 371 -11.20 3.65 -6.14
CA ALA A 371 -10.16 4.05 -5.19
C ALA A 371 -8.78 3.76 -5.79
N THR A 372 -7.91 4.76 -5.80
CA THR A 372 -6.49 4.56 -6.13
C THR A 372 -5.78 4.05 -4.89
N VAL A 373 -5.25 2.82 -4.95
CA VAL A 373 -4.51 2.20 -3.85
C VAL A 373 -3.00 2.30 -4.03
N GLN A 374 -2.52 2.51 -5.26
CA GLN A 374 -1.14 2.83 -5.59
C GLN A 374 -1.11 3.72 -6.84
N GLU A 375 -0.28 4.75 -6.85
CA GLU A 375 -0.28 5.76 -7.92
C GLU A 375 0.30 5.25 -9.24
N ILE A 376 1.31 4.38 -9.20
CA ILE A 376 1.88 3.73 -10.38
C ILE A 376 1.70 2.23 -10.24
N LYS A 377 0.94 1.62 -11.15
CA LYS A 377 0.74 0.17 -11.20
C LYS A 377 2.03 -0.51 -11.67
N CYS A 378 2.52 -1.48 -10.91
CA CYS A 378 3.77 -2.17 -11.22
C CYS A 378 3.54 -3.34 -12.22
N ILE A 379 3.24 -3.01 -13.47
CA ILE A 379 3.09 -3.96 -14.59
C ILE A 379 3.87 -3.48 -15.79
N ASP A 380 4.21 -4.39 -16.69
CA ASP A 380 4.94 -4.14 -17.92
C ASP A 380 6.23 -3.30 -17.68
N ASP A 381 6.43 -2.27 -18.49
CA ASP A 381 7.59 -1.37 -18.42
C ASP A 381 7.37 -0.13 -17.53
N GLN A 382 6.25 -0.06 -16.79
CA GLN A 382 6.00 1.05 -15.89
C GLN A 382 7.04 1.06 -14.76
N ARG A 383 7.71 2.20 -14.58
CA ARG A 383 8.82 2.33 -13.65
C ARG A 383 8.47 3.30 -12.52
N LEU A 384 8.93 2.97 -11.32
CA LEU A 384 8.83 3.88 -10.20
C LEU A 384 9.83 5.04 -10.35
N MET A 385 9.40 6.24 -9.98
CA MET A 385 10.20 7.46 -10.04
C MET A 385 11.39 7.38 -9.06
N PRO A 386 12.60 7.84 -9.42
CA PRO A 386 13.71 7.86 -8.48
C PRO A 386 13.44 8.82 -7.31
N VAL A 387 13.93 8.49 -6.13
CA VAL A 387 13.83 9.36 -4.94
C VAL A 387 14.70 10.61 -5.03
N LYS A 388 15.61 10.66 -5.99
CA LYS A 388 16.50 11.80 -6.26
C LYS A 388 16.82 11.89 -7.75
N PHE A 389 16.70 13.09 -8.33
CA PHE A 389 17.21 13.39 -9.66
C PHE A 389 18.57 14.09 -9.55
N HIS A 390 19.52 13.73 -10.41
CA HIS A 390 20.85 14.36 -10.46
C HIS A 390 20.81 15.86 -10.88
N SER A 391 19.72 16.25 -11.51
CA SER A 391 19.46 17.63 -11.92
C SER A 391 18.99 18.54 -10.78
N LEU A 392 18.72 18.00 -9.58
CA LEU A 392 18.28 18.74 -8.40
C LEU A 392 19.21 18.47 -7.23
N ALA A 393 19.90 19.48 -6.71
CA ALA A 393 20.89 19.31 -5.66
C ALA A 393 20.27 19.04 -4.28
N ASN A 394 19.19 19.77 -3.94
CA ASN A 394 18.58 19.76 -2.61
C ASN A 394 17.11 19.29 -2.58
N ALA A 395 16.62 18.70 -3.66
CA ALA A 395 15.27 18.17 -3.75
C ALA A 395 15.24 16.64 -3.78
N TYR A 396 14.26 16.06 -3.09
CA TYR A 396 14.04 14.63 -2.93
C TYR A 396 12.56 14.31 -3.13
N PHE A 397 12.24 13.04 -3.42
CA PHE A 397 10.88 12.59 -3.72
C PHE A 397 10.56 11.31 -2.95
N ALA A 398 9.34 11.17 -2.46
CA ALA A 398 8.87 9.96 -1.82
C ALA A 398 7.35 9.78 -1.99
N GLY A 399 6.92 8.53 -2.09
CA GLY A 399 5.53 8.14 -2.28
C GLY A 399 5.45 6.73 -2.86
N ASP A 400 4.26 6.19 -3.02
CA ASP A 400 4.05 4.89 -3.66
C ASP A 400 4.24 4.91 -5.19
N TRP A 401 4.67 6.02 -5.72
CA TRP A 401 5.17 6.24 -7.09
C TRP A 401 6.70 6.30 -7.16
N CYS A 402 7.39 6.27 -6.03
CA CYS A 402 8.85 6.34 -5.97
C CYS A 402 9.48 4.97 -5.74
N GLN A 403 10.72 4.82 -6.22
CA GLN A 403 11.53 3.62 -5.97
C GLN A 403 11.63 3.32 -4.47
N GLY A 404 11.36 2.08 -4.14
CA GLY A 404 11.35 1.55 -2.79
C GLY A 404 11.17 0.04 -2.82
N LYS A 405 10.99 -0.56 -1.65
CA LYS A 405 10.70 -2.00 -1.50
C LYS A 405 9.24 -2.21 -1.16
N GLY A 406 8.66 -3.30 -1.65
CA GLY A 406 7.28 -3.67 -1.39
C GLY A 406 6.28 -3.07 -2.39
N GLN A 407 5.04 -2.97 -1.97
CA GLN A 407 3.91 -2.47 -2.75
C GLN A 407 3.01 -1.59 -1.86
N LEU A 408 2.14 -0.78 -2.49
CA LEU A 408 1.13 0.01 -1.80
C LEU A 408 1.75 0.97 -0.76
N SER A 409 1.27 0.94 0.48
CA SER A 409 1.78 1.78 1.57
C SER A 409 3.26 1.51 1.92
N GLU A 410 3.77 0.29 1.69
CA GLU A 410 5.19 0.00 1.91
C GLU A 410 6.10 0.86 1.02
N LEU A 411 5.72 1.09 -0.26
CA LEU A 411 6.48 2.00 -1.13
C LEU A 411 6.52 3.42 -0.57
N SER A 412 5.41 3.90 0.00
CA SER A 412 5.40 5.22 0.67
C SER A 412 6.43 5.28 1.80
N PHE A 413 6.46 4.27 2.66
CA PHE A 413 7.39 4.23 3.79
C PHE A 413 8.84 3.99 3.37
N THR A 414 9.08 3.05 2.44
CA THR A 414 10.44 2.70 2.03
C THR A 414 11.10 3.78 1.19
N SER A 415 10.35 4.45 0.30
CA SER A 415 10.85 5.60 -0.46
C SER A 415 11.15 6.81 0.44
N ALA A 416 10.31 7.05 1.45
CA ALA A 416 10.53 8.08 2.46
C ALA A 416 11.79 7.80 3.31
N TYR A 417 11.97 6.55 3.70
CA TYR A 417 13.17 6.12 4.42
C TYR A 417 14.44 6.34 3.58
N GLU A 418 14.41 5.95 2.31
CA GLU A 418 15.54 6.14 1.39
C GLU A 418 15.82 7.63 1.13
N ALA A 419 14.79 8.45 0.90
CA ALA A 419 14.95 9.88 0.70
C ALA A 419 15.58 10.55 1.93
N THR A 420 15.10 10.24 3.13
CA THR A 420 15.65 10.79 4.38
C THR A 420 17.06 10.27 4.67
N ARG A 421 17.37 9.00 4.35
CA ARG A 421 18.72 8.46 4.43
C ARG A 421 19.71 9.27 3.58
N ARG A 422 19.32 9.65 2.36
CA ARG A 422 20.14 10.49 1.46
C ARG A 422 20.29 11.93 1.99
N ILE A 423 19.24 12.51 2.57
CA ILE A 423 19.30 13.83 3.20
C ILE A 423 20.32 13.81 4.35
N MET A 424 20.24 12.83 5.22
CA MET A 424 21.15 12.65 6.37
C MET A 424 22.56 12.18 5.98
N LYS A 425 22.81 11.90 4.69
CA LYS A 425 24.11 11.38 4.16
C LYS A 425 24.55 10.07 4.82
N HIS A 426 23.60 9.26 5.28
CA HIS A 426 23.91 7.95 5.83
C HIS A 426 24.34 6.98 4.71
N PRO A 427 25.33 6.11 4.95
CA PRO A 427 25.75 5.09 3.99
C PRO A 427 24.59 4.15 3.64
N VAL A 428 24.71 3.48 2.49
CA VAL A 428 23.76 2.40 2.14
C VAL A 428 23.98 1.28 3.15
N GLU A 429 22.95 0.92 3.91
CA GLU A 429 22.98 -0.30 4.71
C GLU A 429 22.97 -1.48 3.73
N GLU A 430 24.05 -2.27 3.70
CA GLU A 430 24.00 -3.60 3.09
C GLU A 430 23.06 -4.44 3.94
N GLU A 431 21.91 -4.83 3.38
CA GLU A 431 21.07 -5.81 4.05
C GLU A 431 21.85 -7.12 4.16
N GLN A 432 22.08 -7.56 5.37
CA GLN A 432 22.49 -8.95 5.62
C GLN A 432 21.29 -9.83 5.21
N ASP A 433 21.48 -10.55 4.10
CA ASP A 433 20.53 -11.53 3.53
C ASP A 433 20.10 -12.62 4.53
#